data_1078b0358e9943617b1b8f93cddcc15c
#
_entry.id   1078b0358e9943617b1b8f93cddcc15c
#
_cell.length_a   1.000
_cell.length_b   1.000
_cell.length_c   1.000
_cell.angle_alpha   90.00
_cell.angle_beta   90.00
_cell.angle_gamma   90.00
#
_symmetry.space_group_name_H-M   'P 1'
#
loop_
_entity.id
_entity.type
_entity.pdbx_description
1 polymer ?
#
loop_
_entity_poly.entity_id
_entity_poly.type
_entity_poly.pdbx_seq_one_letter_code
_entity_poly.pdbx_strand_id
1 'polypeptide(L)'
;MESNEVVREKEHPFAKKRWGIAVILVVLTILGLFYGLFAGSLSFSLRDILTGMQDEGSIVHRIVWDLRIPRVLVGFIVGTCLAASGALLQGVMRNPLADPGIIGVSSGAGLVAIIIMILFPQYMAFLPLGAFLGAFITAMVIYALSWQKGAPPSRIVLVGVSINALIGAATSALMLLHSDKVQSVLPWLAGGIGGVSWAHLNMIIYYAIFAIILAFFGIKHIRVLMLGDEMAKLLGHNVEKSRFYLIVVSTLLAGIAVSVSGLIGFVGLVVPHMLRLLVGNDYKYLLPLSCLGGGVLLVFADAIARSWFDPIELPVGILLSFLGGPFFLYLIHRGGKQRDFR
;
A
#
# COMPACT_ATOMS: atom_id res chain seq x y z
N MET A 1 -21.26 53.48 -12.84
CA MET A 1 -20.04 53.43 -12.00
C MET A 1 -20.39 52.62 -10.78
N GLU A 2 -19.58 51.68 -10.39
CA GLU A 2 -19.79 50.59 -9.39
C GLU A 2 -20.33 49.33 -10.05
N SER A 3 -19.73 48.17 -9.97
CA SER A 3 -18.65 47.71 -9.10
C SER A 3 -18.01 46.48 -9.77
N ASN A 4 -16.77 46.62 -10.20
CA ASN A 4 -15.90 45.49 -10.44
C ASN A 4 -15.28 45.10 -9.08
N GLU A 5 -16.06 44.54 -8.17
CA GLU A 5 -15.52 43.74 -7.11
C GLU A 5 -15.03 42.41 -7.71
N VAL A 6 -13.74 42.38 -7.98
CA VAL A 6 -12.96 41.19 -8.24
C VAL A 6 -13.32 40.20 -7.15
N VAL A 7 -14.03 39.13 -7.50
CA VAL A 7 -14.21 37.95 -6.68
C VAL A 7 -12.81 37.38 -6.44
N ARG A 8 -12.14 37.88 -5.41
CA ARG A 8 -10.94 37.22 -4.86
C ARG A 8 -11.37 35.82 -4.50
N GLU A 9 -10.95 34.85 -5.32
CA GLU A 9 -11.03 33.43 -4.98
C GLU A 9 -10.54 33.30 -3.54
N LYS A 10 -11.45 33.03 -2.61
CA LYS A 10 -11.08 32.73 -1.23
C LYS A 10 -10.13 31.55 -1.31
N GLU A 11 -8.84 31.81 -1.10
CA GLU A 11 -7.81 30.76 -1.02
C GLU A 11 -8.34 29.65 -0.13
N HIS A 12 -8.49 28.46 -0.68
CA HIS A 12 -9.01 27.31 0.05
C HIS A 12 -8.15 27.14 1.32
N PRO A 13 -8.73 27.03 2.52
CA PRO A 13 -7.98 27.06 3.80
C PRO A 13 -6.83 26.05 3.86
N PHE A 14 -6.83 25.07 2.96
CA PHE A 14 -5.78 24.07 2.83
C PHE A 14 -4.72 24.36 1.76
N ALA A 15 -4.82 25.44 0.95
CA ALA A 15 -3.92 25.64 -0.20
C ALA A 15 -2.45 25.76 0.21
N LYS A 16 -2.14 26.69 1.13
CA LYS A 16 -0.77 26.87 1.65
C LYS A 16 -0.26 25.64 2.40
N LYS A 17 -1.16 24.97 3.13
CA LYS A 17 -0.85 23.75 3.89
C LYS A 17 -0.52 22.56 2.97
N ARG A 18 -1.20 22.43 1.85
CA ARG A 18 -0.96 21.36 0.84
C ARG A 18 0.44 21.45 0.25
N TRP A 19 0.89 22.64 -0.12
CA TRP A 19 2.24 22.86 -0.63
C TRP A 19 3.31 22.57 0.43
N GLY A 20 3.11 23.04 1.65
CA GLY A 20 4.02 22.75 2.76
C GLY A 20 4.16 21.24 3.01
N ILE A 21 3.05 20.50 3.02
CA ILE A 21 3.06 19.03 3.19
C ILE A 21 3.76 18.34 2.02
N ALA A 22 3.51 18.79 0.77
CA ALA A 22 4.19 18.23 -0.39
C ALA A 22 5.72 18.40 -0.28
N VAL A 23 6.19 19.59 0.08
CA VAL A 23 7.62 19.85 0.29
C VAL A 23 8.18 18.97 1.41
N ILE A 24 7.49 18.88 2.54
CA ILE A 24 7.91 18.00 3.66
C ILE A 24 8.04 16.56 3.19
N LEU A 25 7.04 16.02 2.46
CA LEU A 25 7.09 14.64 1.97
C LEU A 25 8.21 14.42 0.96
N VAL A 26 8.49 15.37 0.07
CA VAL A 26 9.64 15.30 -0.86
C VAL A 26 10.96 15.30 -0.09
N VAL A 27 11.12 16.18 0.89
CA VAL A 27 12.32 16.20 1.75
C VAL A 27 12.45 14.87 2.51
N LEU A 28 11.37 14.37 3.11
CA LEU A 28 11.37 13.07 3.80
C LEU A 28 11.67 11.92 2.84
N THR A 29 11.21 11.98 1.58
CA THR A 29 11.57 10.98 0.57
C THR A 29 13.08 10.96 0.35
N ILE A 30 13.68 12.12 0.11
CA ILE A 30 15.14 12.23 -0.09
C ILE A 30 15.88 11.72 1.14
N LEU A 31 15.51 12.18 2.33
CA LEU A 31 16.12 11.74 3.59
C LEU A 31 15.93 10.23 3.83
N GLY A 32 14.75 9.69 3.53
CA GLY A 32 14.47 8.26 3.65
C GLY A 32 15.30 7.41 2.70
N LEU A 33 15.43 7.83 1.44
CA LEU A 33 16.30 7.16 0.47
C LEU A 33 17.76 7.17 0.94
N PHE A 34 18.27 8.30 1.39
CA PHE A 34 19.62 8.38 1.97
C PHE A 34 19.75 7.53 3.22
N TYR A 35 18.86 7.67 4.20
CA TYR A 35 18.89 6.88 5.43
C TYR A 35 18.84 5.39 5.12
N GLY A 36 18.02 4.96 4.18
CA GLY A 36 17.93 3.58 3.73
C GLY A 36 19.22 3.03 3.12
N LEU A 37 20.07 3.84 2.53
CA LEU A 37 21.37 3.42 2.01
C LEU A 37 22.41 3.23 3.13
N PHE A 38 22.33 4.00 4.20
CA PHE A 38 23.26 3.91 5.33
C PHE A 38 22.80 2.90 6.39
N ALA A 39 21.49 2.74 6.59
CA ALA A 39 20.94 1.84 7.61
C ALA A 39 21.25 0.37 7.30
N GLY A 40 21.53 -0.41 8.33
CA GLY A 40 21.78 -1.86 8.26
C GLY A 40 22.84 -2.30 9.27
N SER A 41 23.04 -3.60 9.44
CA SER A 41 24.00 -4.21 10.36
C SER A 41 25.47 -3.79 10.11
N LEU A 42 25.83 -3.55 8.84
CA LEU A 42 27.13 -2.99 8.47
C LEU A 42 27.01 -1.50 8.22
N SER A 43 27.67 -0.70 9.05
CA SER A 43 27.74 0.75 8.90
C SER A 43 28.91 1.14 7.97
N PHE A 44 28.61 1.92 6.95
CA PHE A 44 29.58 2.51 6.04
C PHE A 44 29.59 4.03 6.18
N SER A 45 30.76 4.63 6.17
CA SER A 45 30.86 6.09 6.05
C SER A 45 30.50 6.54 4.63
N LEU A 46 30.12 7.80 4.46
CA LEU A 46 29.88 8.38 3.13
C LEU A 46 31.08 8.20 2.20
N ARG A 47 32.30 8.32 2.74
CA ARG A 47 33.54 8.13 1.99
C ARG A 47 33.68 6.67 1.53
N ASP A 48 33.39 5.70 2.38
CA ASP A 48 33.47 4.28 2.04
C ASP A 48 32.47 3.93 0.90
N ILE A 49 31.26 4.50 0.95
CA ILE A 49 30.28 4.32 -0.12
C ILE A 49 30.79 4.93 -1.44
N LEU A 50 31.26 6.19 -1.40
CA LEU A 50 31.73 6.86 -2.62
C LEU A 50 32.95 6.17 -3.26
N THR A 51 33.90 5.72 -2.44
CA THR A 51 35.08 4.99 -2.94
C THR A 51 34.76 3.56 -3.34
N GLY A 52 33.95 2.87 -2.54
CA GLY A 52 33.56 1.49 -2.81
C GLY A 52 32.66 1.33 -4.03
N MET A 53 31.84 2.34 -4.36
CA MET A 53 31.02 2.33 -5.56
C MET A 53 31.83 2.41 -6.88
N GLN A 54 33.09 2.86 -6.82
CA GLN A 54 33.97 2.91 -7.98
C GLN A 54 34.68 1.57 -8.26
N ASP A 55 34.67 0.64 -7.31
CA ASP A 55 35.26 -0.69 -7.43
C ASP A 55 34.17 -1.76 -7.36
N GLU A 56 33.78 -2.30 -8.51
CA GLU A 56 32.76 -3.37 -8.63
C GLU A 56 33.11 -4.65 -7.85
N GLY A 57 34.42 -4.88 -7.56
CA GLY A 57 34.89 -6.01 -6.77
C GLY A 57 34.72 -5.81 -5.27
N SER A 58 34.49 -4.59 -4.81
CA SER A 58 34.42 -4.26 -3.38
C SER A 58 33.17 -4.84 -2.69
N ILE A 59 33.32 -5.19 -1.40
CA ILE A 59 32.19 -5.59 -0.55
C ILE A 59 31.17 -4.45 -0.44
N VAL A 60 31.63 -3.20 -0.39
CA VAL A 60 30.77 -2.02 -0.30
C VAL A 60 29.88 -1.90 -1.53
N HIS A 61 30.44 -2.10 -2.74
CA HIS A 61 29.67 -2.09 -3.99
C HIS A 61 28.55 -3.14 -3.93
N ARG A 62 28.88 -4.39 -3.61
CA ARG A 62 27.89 -5.48 -3.53
C ARG A 62 26.78 -5.20 -2.53
N ILE A 63 27.11 -4.68 -1.35
CA ILE A 63 26.11 -4.39 -0.33
C ILE A 63 25.24 -3.19 -0.71
N VAL A 64 25.84 -2.11 -1.20
CA VAL A 64 25.09 -0.89 -1.51
C VAL A 64 24.35 -1.03 -2.83
N TRP A 65 25.01 -1.47 -3.88
CA TRP A 65 24.42 -1.55 -5.22
C TRP A 65 23.48 -2.73 -5.39
N ASP A 66 23.89 -3.94 -4.97
CA ASP A 66 23.09 -5.15 -5.25
C ASP A 66 21.99 -5.40 -4.21
N LEU A 67 22.15 -4.90 -2.96
CA LEU A 67 21.19 -5.18 -1.89
C LEU A 67 20.45 -3.93 -1.45
N ARG A 68 21.14 -2.82 -1.09
CA ARG A 68 20.46 -1.67 -0.45
C ARG A 68 19.68 -0.82 -1.43
N ILE A 69 20.24 -0.48 -2.58
CA ILE A 69 19.55 0.34 -3.58
C ILE A 69 18.26 -0.32 -4.05
N PRO A 70 18.24 -1.57 -4.55
CA PRO A 70 16.99 -2.19 -4.98
C PRO A 70 15.98 -2.33 -3.82
N ARG A 71 16.44 -2.63 -2.59
CA ARG A 71 15.58 -2.73 -1.41
C ARG A 71 14.87 -1.42 -1.11
N VAL A 72 15.58 -0.30 -1.11
CA VAL A 72 15.02 1.03 -0.86
C VAL A 72 14.03 1.43 -1.95
N LEU A 73 14.38 1.20 -3.22
CA LEU A 73 13.51 1.51 -4.36
C LEU A 73 12.23 0.65 -4.37
N VAL A 74 12.38 -0.66 -4.14
CA VAL A 74 11.22 -1.57 -4.01
C VAL A 74 10.36 -1.16 -2.83
N GLY A 75 10.95 -0.84 -1.68
CA GLY A 75 10.23 -0.34 -0.51
C GLY A 75 9.42 0.91 -0.83
N PHE A 76 10.01 1.88 -1.52
CA PHE A 76 9.31 3.08 -1.94
C PHE A 76 8.12 2.78 -2.87
N ILE A 77 8.32 1.91 -3.88
CA ILE A 77 7.26 1.52 -4.83
C ILE A 77 6.15 0.76 -4.12
N VAL A 78 6.48 -0.22 -3.26
CA VAL A 78 5.51 -1.01 -2.50
C VAL A 78 4.67 -0.10 -1.59
N GLY A 79 5.31 0.79 -0.82
CA GLY A 79 4.62 1.75 0.03
C GLY A 79 3.69 2.68 -0.75
N THR A 80 4.17 3.19 -1.90
CA THR A 80 3.38 4.00 -2.83
C THR A 80 2.15 3.24 -3.33
N CYS A 81 2.31 2.00 -3.79
CA CYS A 81 1.22 1.19 -4.31
C CYS A 81 0.19 0.85 -3.22
N LEU A 82 0.62 0.47 -2.01
CA LEU A 82 -0.29 0.18 -0.90
C LEU A 82 -1.10 1.41 -0.49
N ALA A 83 -0.44 2.56 -0.34
CA ALA A 83 -1.13 3.80 0.04
C ALA A 83 -2.08 4.30 -1.06
N ALA A 84 -1.69 4.21 -2.33
CA ALA A 84 -2.57 4.54 -3.43
C ALA A 84 -3.79 3.61 -3.49
N SER A 85 -3.60 2.30 -3.35
CA SER A 85 -4.67 1.31 -3.28
C SER A 85 -5.63 1.61 -2.14
N GLY A 86 -5.11 1.87 -0.94
CA GLY A 86 -5.91 2.24 0.22
C GLY A 86 -6.72 3.53 -0.01
N ALA A 87 -6.09 4.57 -0.56
CA ALA A 87 -6.78 5.82 -0.88
C ALA A 87 -7.97 5.60 -1.84
N LEU A 88 -7.77 4.79 -2.91
CA LEU A 88 -8.83 4.45 -3.86
C LEU A 88 -9.98 3.70 -3.18
N LEU A 89 -9.68 2.68 -2.37
CA LEU A 89 -10.69 1.89 -1.68
C LEU A 89 -11.45 2.70 -0.63
N GLN A 90 -10.77 3.57 0.12
CA GLN A 90 -11.42 4.49 1.04
C GLN A 90 -12.44 5.39 0.32
N GLY A 91 -12.14 5.81 -0.92
CA GLY A 91 -13.06 6.57 -1.76
C GLY A 91 -14.24 5.74 -2.26
N VAL A 92 -13.98 4.53 -2.76
CA VAL A 92 -15.02 3.60 -3.22
C VAL A 92 -15.97 3.19 -2.12
N MET A 93 -15.43 2.85 -0.96
CA MET A 93 -16.20 2.41 0.21
C MET A 93 -16.83 3.59 0.98
N ARG A 94 -16.44 4.82 0.65
CA ARG A 94 -16.78 6.04 1.41
C ARG A 94 -16.54 5.85 2.92
N ASN A 95 -15.47 5.11 3.21
CA ASN A 95 -15.07 4.78 4.56
C ASN A 95 -13.55 4.99 4.69
N PRO A 96 -13.09 5.90 5.54
CA PRO A 96 -11.67 6.16 5.74
C PRO A 96 -10.92 4.98 6.39
N LEU A 97 -11.64 3.95 6.83
CA LEU A 97 -11.10 2.74 7.45
C LEU A 97 -11.00 1.57 6.46
N ALA A 98 -11.30 1.78 5.18
CA ALA A 98 -11.18 0.73 4.18
C ALA A 98 -9.70 0.45 3.85
N ASP A 99 -9.39 -0.84 3.74
CA ASP A 99 -8.06 -1.37 3.45
C ASP A 99 -8.14 -2.43 2.33
N PRO A 100 -7.11 -2.60 1.49
CA PRO A 100 -7.09 -3.63 0.44
C PRO A 100 -7.34 -5.06 0.92
N GLY A 101 -7.04 -5.37 2.18
CA GLY A 101 -7.34 -6.67 2.78
C GLY A 101 -8.83 -7.02 2.82
N ILE A 102 -9.71 -6.00 2.92
CA ILE A 102 -11.17 -6.22 2.96
C ILE A 102 -11.68 -6.89 1.68
N ILE A 103 -11.10 -6.56 0.53
CA ILE A 103 -11.46 -7.15 -0.76
C ILE A 103 -10.65 -8.40 -1.10
N GLY A 104 -9.99 -9.03 -0.11
CA GLY A 104 -9.35 -10.33 -0.25
C GLY A 104 -7.97 -10.33 -0.90
N VAL A 105 -7.37 -9.18 -1.14
CA VAL A 105 -6.05 -9.09 -1.78
C VAL A 105 -5.00 -9.86 -0.96
N SER A 106 -4.93 -9.60 0.34
CA SER A 106 -3.94 -10.23 1.22
C SER A 106 -4.21 -11.73 1.41
N SER A 107 -5.46 -12.12 1.65
CA SER A 107 -5.81 -13.54 1.86
C SER A 107 -5.59 -14.37 0.61
N GLY A 108 -6.01 -13.88 -0.56
CA GLY A 108 -5.82 -14.58 -1.83
C GLY A 108 -4.35 -14.71 -2.21
N ALA A 109 -3.57 -13.64 -2.06
CA ALA A 109 -2.11 -13.69 -2.26
C ALA A 109 -1.46 -14.70 -1.30
N GLY A 110 -1.84 -14.64 -0.01
CA GLY A 110 -1.32 -15.52 1.03
C GLY A 110 -1.57 -16.99 0.74
N LEU A 111 -2.78 -17.35 0.39
CA LEU A 111 -3.13 -18.74 0.08
C LEU A 111 -2.30 -19.29 -1.09
N VAL A 112 -2.24 -18.54 -2.20
CA VAL A 112 -1.48 -18.99 -3.38
C VAL A 112 0.01 -19.06 -3.10
N ALA A 113 0.55 -18.08 -2.36
CA ALA A 113 1.96 -18.10 -1.94
C ALA A 113 2.28 -19.34 -1.09
N ILE A 114 1.44 -19.65 -0.10
CA ILE A 114 1.61 -20.82 0.76
C ILE A 114 1.49 -22.12 -0.05
N ILE A 115 0.56 -22.20 -0.98
CA ILE A 115 0.43 -23.36 -1.90
C ILE A 115 1.75 -23.55 -2.67
N ILE A 116 2.31 -22.49 -3.25
CA ILE A 116 3.57 -22.59 -3.99
C ILE A 116 4.72 -23.00 -3.04
N MET A 117 4.86 -22.34 -1.91
CA MET A 117 5.99 -22.58 -0.99
C MET A 117 5.96 -23.97 -0.35
N ILE A 118 4.78 -24.51 -0.04
CA ILE A 118 4.63 -25.79 0.65
C ILE A 118 4.52 -26.96 -0.35
N LEU A 119 3.63 -26.86 -1.34
CA LEU A 119 3.31 -27.97 -2.22
C LEU A 119 4.16 -28.00 -3.49
N PHE A 120 4.60 -26.83 -3.97
CA PHE A 120 5.29 -26.68 -5.25
C PHE A 120 6.57 -25.86 -5.14
N PRO A 121 7.53 -26.18 -4.21
CA PRO A 121 8.73 -25.37 -3.99
C PRO A 121 9.63 -25.22 -5.24
N GLN A 122 9.52 -26.14 -6.21
CA GLN A 122 10.21 -26.04 -7.49
C GLN A 122 9.76 -24.85 -8.35
N TYR A 123 8.59 -24.26 -8.03
CA TYR A 123 8.03 -23.10 -8.73
C TYR A 123 8.18 -21.79 -7.96
N MET A 124 9.15 -21.68 -7.01
CA MET A 124 9.39 -20.44 -6.24
C MET A 124 9.63 -19.20 -7.12
N ALA A 125 10.21 -19.36 -8.30
CA ALA A 125 10.39 -18.26 -9.26
C ALA A 125 9.07 -17.63 -9.71
N PHE A 126 7.97 -18.39 -9.66
CA PHE A 126 6.62 -17.90 -10.01
C PHE A 126 5.84 -17.39 -8.80
N LEU A 127 6.43 -17.37 -7.60
CA LEU A 127 5.77 -16.90 -6.38
C LEU A 127 5.17 -15.48 -6.53
N PRO A 128 5.89 -14.48 -7.08
CA PRO A 128 5.33 -13.15 -7.25
C PRO A 128 4.11 -13.13 -8.17
N LEU A 129 4.18 -13.83 -9.29
CA LEU A 129 3.05 -13.93 -10.23
C LEU A 129 1.86 -14.66 -9.60
N GLY A 130 2.13 -15.77 -8.89
CA GLY A 130 1.10 -16.53 -8.19
C GLY A 130 0.40 -15.71 -7.12
N ALA A 131 1.15 -15.01 -6.28
CA ALA A 131 0.61 -14.13 -5.25
C ALA A 131 -0.23 -12.99 -5.85
N PHE A 132 0.26 -12.37 -6.93
CA PHE A 132 -0.50 -11.35 -7.67
C PHE A 132 -1.82 -11.90 -8.21
N LEU A 133 -1.79 -13.06 -8.88
CA LEU A 133 -3.00 -13.70 -9.43
C LEU A 133 -3.96 -14.11 -8.32
N GLY A 134 -3.47 -14.66 -7.21
CA GLY A 134 -4.27 -14.98 -6.04
C GLY A 134 -5.01 -13.77 -5.47
N ALA A 135 -4.30 -12.66 -5.33
CA ALA A 135 -4.88 -11.38 -4.92
C ALA A 135 -5.98 -10.92 -5.89
N PHE A 136 -5.66 -10.90 -7.18
CA PHE A 136 -6.55 -10.39 -8.22
C PHE A 136 -7.81 -11.25 -8.37
N ILE A 137 -7.66 -12.58 -8.46
CA ILE A 137 -8.79 -13.52 -8.60
C ILE A 137 -9.70 -13.40 -7.38
N THR A 138 -9.14 -13.39 -6.17
CA THR A 138 -9.95 -13.29 -4.94
C THR A 138 -10.75 -11.99 -4.90
N ALA A 139 -10.15 -10.86 -5.23
CA ALA A 139 -10.84 -9.58 -5.28
C ALA A 139 -11.96 -9.58 -6.34
N MET A 140 -11.73 -10.16 -7.52
CA MET A 140 -12.75 -10.28 -8.57
C MET A 140 -13.88 -11.23 -8.16
N VAL A 141 -13.59 -12.34 -7.48
CA VAL A 141 -14.61 -13.24 -6.92
C VAL A 141 -15.46 -12.52 -5.88
N ILE A 142 -14.85 -11.80 -4.94
CA ILE A 142 -15.57 -11.00 -3.94
C ILE A 142 -16.47 -9.97 -4.63
N TYR A 143 -15.95 -9.26 -5.63
CA TYR A 143 -16.75 -8.29 -6.38
C TYR A 143 -17.92 -8.94 -7.11
N ALA A 144 -17.68 -10.05 -7.81
CA ALA A 144 -18.71 -10.78 -8.55
C ALA A 144 -19.82 -11.32 -7.63
N LEU A 145 -19.47 -11.93 -6.50
CA LEU A 145 -20.42 -12.43 -5.52
C LEU A 145 -21.19 -11.28 -4.79
N SER A 146 -20.60 -10.11 -4.75
CA SER A 146 -21.26 -8.91 -4.20
C SER A 146 -22.29 -8.30 -5.13
N TRP A 147 -22.32 -8.73 -6.39
CA TRP A 147 -23.18 -8.17 -7.43
C TRP A 147 -24.65 -8.57 -7.24
N GLN A 148 -25.53 -7.57 -7.05
CA GLN A 148 -26.98 -7.75 -7.03
C GLN A 148 -27.64 -6.43 -7.48
N LYS A 149 -27.81 -6.26 -8.79
CA LYS A 149 -28.20 -4.98 -9.42
C LYS A 149 -27.23 -3.83 -9.08
N GLY A 150 -25.96 -4.16 -8.86
CA GLY A 150 -24.87 -3.33 -8.40
C GLY A 150 -24.11 -4.00 -7.23
N ALA A 151 -22.93 -3.46 -6.92
CA ALA A 151 -22.10 -3.95 -5.81
C ALA A 151 -21.93 -2.84 -4.74
N PRO A 152 -22.90 -2.65 -3.83
CA PRO A 152 -22.81 -1.62 -2.81
C PRO A 152 -21.64 -1.93 -1.83
N PRO A 153 -20.98 -0.90 -1.28
CA PRO A 153 -19.84 -1.08 -0.39
C PRO A 153 -20.06 -2.03 0.78
N SER A 154 -21.22 -1.93 1.44
CA SER A 154 -21.57 -2.82 2.58
C SER A 154 -21.57 -4.29 2.20
N ARG A 155 -22.05 -4.62 1.00
CA ARG A 155 -22.10 -5.99 0.52
C ARG A 155 -20.72 -6.51 0.13
N ILE A 156 -19.87 -5.67 -0.49
CA ILE A 156 -18.49 -6.03 -0.78
C ILE A 156 -17.75 -6.38 0.52
N VAL A 157 -17.94 -5.59 1.57
CA VAL A 157 -17.34 -5.86 2.89
C VAL A 157 -17.84 -7.19 3.46
N LEU A 158 -19.14 -7.46 3.43
CA LEU A 158 -19.72 -8.67 4.00
C LEU A 158 -19.24 -9.93 3.28
N VAL A 159 -19.27 -9.92 1.94
CA VAL A 159 -18.74 -11.02 1.10
C VAL A 159 -17.24 -11.17 1.31
N GLY A 160 -16.51 -10.04 1.42
CA GLY A 160 -15.08 -10.03 1.69
C GLY A 160 -14.73 -10.72 3.01
N VAL A 161 -15.44 -10.41 4.09
CA VAL A 161 -15.25 -11.09 5.39
C VAL A 161 -15.48 -12.59 5.27
N SER A 162 -16.53 -13.02 4.57
CA SER A 162 -16.87 -14.44 4.39
C SER A 162 -15.80 -15.19 3.57
N ILE A 163 -15.35 -14.62 2.46
CA ILE A 163 -14.29 -15.22 1.61
C ILE A 163 -12.94 -15.22 2.33
N ASN A 164 -12.61 -14.15 3.04
CA ASN A 164 -11.37 -14.08 3.84
C ASN A 164 -11.35 -15.17 4.93
N ALA A 165 -12.48 -15.41 5.60
CA ALA A 165 -12.60 -16.48 6.59
C ALA A 165 -12.42 -17.87 5.96
N LEU A 166 -13.02 -18.12 4.79
CA LEU A 166 -12.87 -19.36 4.05
C LEU A 166 -11.42 -19.61 3.61
N ILE A 167 -10.78 -18.59 3.03
CA ILE A 167 -9.38 -18.66 2.62
C ILE A 167 -8.46 -18.82 3.84
N GLY A 168 -8.74 -18.13 4.95
CA GLY A 168 -8.01 -18.26 6.20
C GLY A 168 -8.09 -19.68 6.76
N ALA A 169 -9.27 -20.32 6.72
CA ALA A 169 -9.43 -21.72 7.12
C ALA A 169 -8.62 -22.67 6.23
N ALA A 170 -8.66 -22.47 4.89
CA ALA A 170 -7.87 -23.26 3.95
C ALA A 170 -6.36 -23.10 4.19
N THR A 171 -5.91 -21.86 4.43
CA THR A 171 -4.52 -21.55 4.78
C THR A 171 -4.09 -22.25 6.06
N SER A 172 -4.91 -22.19 7.11
CA SER A 172 -4.63 -22.83 8.40
C SER A 172 -4.59 -24.36 8.27
N ALA A 173 -5.51 -24.95 7.51
CA ALA A 173 -5.52 -26.39 7.25
C ALA A 173 -4.25 -26.83 6.51
N LEU A 174 -3.83 -26.08 5.48
CA LEU A 174 -2.60 -26.39 4.73
C LEU A 174 -1.36 -26.32 5.61
N MET A 175 -1.25 -25.30 6.48
CA MET A 175 -0.14 -25.14 7.43
C MET A 175 -0.14 -26.24 8.49
N LEU A 176 -1.31 -26.67 8.96
CA LEU A 176 -1.42 -27.77 9.92
C LEU A 176 -0.97 -29.11 9.34
N LEU A 177 -1.40 -29.41 8.10
CA LEU A 177 -1.04 -30.63 7.40
C LEU A 177 0.44 -30.71 7.00
N HIS A 178 1.14 -29.56 6.96
CA HIS A 178 2.56 -29.45 6.60
C HIS A 178 3.32 -28.63 7.63
N SER A 179 3.16 -28.97 8.89
CA SER A 179 3.73 -28.22 10.03
C SER A 179 5.26 -28.13 9.99
N ASP A 180 5.94 -29.07 9.37
CA ASP A 180 7.37 -29.12 9.12
C ASP A 180 7.87 -27.96 8.21
N LYS A 181 7.00 -27.43 7.33
CA LYS A 181 7.33 -26.36 6.38
C LYS A 181 6.87 -24.97 6.82
N VAL A 182 6.09 -24.85 7.88
CA VAL A 182 5.52 -23.58 8.34
C VAL A 182 6.58 -22.51 8.57
N GLN A 183 7.73 -22.90 9.13
CA GLN A 183 8.81 -21.97 9.47
C GLN A 183 9.36 -21.22 8.24
N SER A 184 9.36 -21.84 7.07
CA SER A 184 9.78 -21.19 5.81
C SER A 184 8.78 -20.18 5.26
N VAL A 185 7.51 -20.29 5.64
CA VAL A 185 6.40 -19.44 5.14
C VAL A 185 6.20 -18.20 6.01
N LEU A 186 6.50 -18.30 7.31
CA LEU A 186 6.26 -17.22 8.28
C LEU A 186 6.84 -15.86 7.89
N PRO A 187 8.10 -15.75 7.39
CA PRO A 187 8.67 -14.46 7.00
C PRO A 187 7.87 -13.79 5.87
N TRP A 188 7.37 -14.58 4.91
CA TRP A 188 6.56 -14.06 3.82
C TRP A 188 5.18 -13.57 4.30
N LEU A 189 4.54 -14.32 5.22
CA LEU A 189 3.27 -13.92 5.84
C LEU A 189 3.42 -12.68 6.73
N ALA A 190 4.57 -12.54 7.39
CA ALA A 190 4.87 -11.38 8.20
C ALA A 190 5.06 -10.10 7.37
N GLY A 191 5.36 -10.26 6.09
CA GLY A 191 5.57 -9.17 5.14
C GLY A 191 6.89 -8.43 5.36
N GLY A 192 7.69 -8.38 4.31
CA GLY A 192 8.99 -7.73 4.34
C GLY A 192 9.60 -7.59 2.96
N ILE A 193 10.59 -6.73 2.85
CA ILE A 193 11.36 -6.50 1.63
C ILE A 193 12.82 -6.96 1.79
N GLY A 194 13.07 -7.87 2.74
CA GLY A 194 14.33 -8.57 2.86
C GLY A 194 14.55 -9.52 1.69
N GLY A 195 15.76 -9.52 1.13
CA GLY A 195 16.11 -10.40 0.01
C GLY A 195 15.60 -9.96 -1.37
N VAL A 196 15.00 -8.78 -1.50
CA VAL A 196 14.68 -8.21 -2.83
C VAL A 196 15.97 -7.78 -3.55
N SER A 197 15.94 -7.84 -4.88
CA SER A 197 17.06 -7.58 -5.77
C SER A 197 16.61 -6.73 -6.96
N TRP A 198 17.55 -6.36 -7.84
CA TRP A 198 17.27 -5.68 -9.11
C TRP A 198 16.25 -6.43 -9.97
N ALA A 199 16.25 -7.77 -9.93
CA ALA A 199 15.27 -8.57 -10.67
C ALA A 199 13.84 -8.28 -10.20
N HIS A 200 13.61 -8.17 -8.89
CA HIS A 200 12.33 -7.82 -8.32
C HIS A 200 11.91 -6.39 -8.67
N LEU A 201 12.85 -5.44 -8.61
CA LEU A 201 12.60 -4.06 -9.02
C LEU A 201 12.17 -3.97 -10.48
N ASN A 202 12.94 -4.59 -11.38
CA ASN A 202 12.67 -4.59 -12.82
C ASN A 202 11.32 -5.26 -13.14
N MET A 203 10.94 -6.27 -12.37
CA MET A 203 9.65 -6.94 -12.52
C MET A 203 8.48 -6.02 -12.19
N ILE A 204 8.56 -5.24 -11.09
CA ILE A 204 7.40 -4.48 -10.61
C ILE A 204 7.31 -3.06 -11.13
N ILE A 205 8.43 -2.42 -11.51
CA ILE A 205 8.47 -0.97 -11.77
C ILE A 205 7.54 -0.54 -12.90
N TYR A 206 7.51 -1.28 -14.01
CA TYR A 206 6.67 -0.95 -15.16
C TYR A 206 5.18 -1.12 -14.83
N TYR A 207 4.82 -2.20 -14.14
CA TYR A 207 3.45 -2.46 -13.73
C TYR A 207 2.98 -1.46 -12.66
N ALA A 208 3.86 -1.08 -11.74
CA ALA A 208 3.57 -0.07 -10.72
C ALA A 208 3.31 1.31 -11.34
N ILE A 209 4.19 1.76 -12.25
CA ILE A 209 3.99 3.03 -12.97
C ILE A 209 2.67 3.00 -13.73
N PHE A 210 2.39 1.93 -14.47
CA PHE A 210 1.13 1.78 -15.20
C PHE A 210 -0.10 1.84 -14.27
N ALA A 211 -0.08 1.09 -13.17
CA ALA A 211 -1.18 1.08 -12.21
C ALA A 211 -1.36 2.43 -11.49
N ILE A 212 -0.27 3.14 -11.19
CA ILE A 212 -0.31 4.50 -10.63
C ILE A 212 -0.93 5.48 -11.63
N ILE A 213 -0.56 5.42 -12.91
CA ILE A 213 -1.18 6.24 -13.96
C ILE A 213 -2.69 5.99 -14.01
N LEU A 214 -3.11 4.72 -14.00
CA LEU A 214 -4.54 4.37 -13.93
C LEU A 214 -5.19 4.94 -12.66
N ALA A 215 -4.52 4.92 -11.51
CA ALA A 215 -5.03 5.50 -10.27
C ALA A 215 -5.29 7.01 -10.40
N PHE A 216 -4.41 7.75 -11.07
CA PHE A 216 -4.62 9.18 -11.33
C PHE A 216 -5.83 9.42 -12.25
N PHE A 217 -6.04 8.60 -13.28
CA PHE A 217 -7.28 8.65 -14.06
C PHE A 217 -8.53 8.31 -13.23
N GLY A 218 -8.36 7.54 -12.15
CA GLY A 218 -9.42 7.22 -11.19
C GLY A 218 -9.93 8.40 -10.37
N ILE A 219 -9.17 9.51 -10.26
CA ILE A 219 -9.56 10.68 -9.44
C ILE A 219 -10.93 11.22 -9.85
N LYS A 220 -11.21 11.31 -11.15
CA LYS A 220 -12.52 11.77 -11.66
C LYS A 220 -13.66 10.85 -11.23
N HIS A 221 -13.44 9.54 -11.23
CA HIS A 221 -14.43 8.55 -10.82
C HIS A 221 -14.70 8.61 -9.31
N ILE A 222 -13.66 8.77 -8.48
CA ILE A 222 -13.81 8.91 -7.03
C ILE A 222 -14.62 10.16 -6.67
N ARG A 223 -14.32 11.30 -7.29
CA ARG A 223 -15.05 12.55 -7.02
C ARG A 223 -16.55 12.38 -7.23
N VAL A 224 -16.95 11.68 -8.28
CA VAL A 224 -18.35 11.39 -8.55
C VAL A 224 -18.95 10.44 -7.51
N LEU A 225 -18.24 9.35 -7.15
CA LEU A 225 -18.73 8.40 -6.14
C LEU A 225 -18.88 9.02 -4.75
N MET A 226 -18.07 10.01 -4.42
CA MET A 226 -18.17 10.71 -3.13
C MET A 226 -19.44 11.56 -2.98
N LEU A 227 -20.11 11.92 -4.09
CA LEU A 227 -21.42 12.60 -4.04
C LEU A 227 -22.55 11.69 -3.58
N GLY A 228 -22.32 10.38 -3.54
CA GLY A 228 -23.32 9.36 -3.27
C GLY A 228 -23.88 8.76 -4.56
N ASP A 229 -24.35 7.52 -4.46
CA ASP A 229 -24.78 6.74 -5.63
C ASP A 229 -25.97 7.35 -6.34
N GLU A 230 -26.94 7.89 -5.59
CA GLU A 230 -28.14 8.55 -6.13
C GLU A 230 -27.79 9.83 -6.90
N MET A 231 -27.02 10.72 -6.27
CA MET A 231 -26.60 11.97 -6.90
C MET A 231 -25.73 11.73 -8.13
N ALA A 232 -24.80 10.77 -8.06
CA ALA A 232 -23.97 10.41 -9.19
C ALA A 232 -24.79 9.89 -10.39
N LYS A 233 -25.84 9.11 -10.14
CA LYS A 233 -26.77 8.64 -11.18
C LYS A 233 -27.59 9.77 -11.77
N LEU A 234 -28.09 10.69 -10.94
CA LEU A 234 -28.82 11.89 -11.41
C LEU A 234 -27.96 12.76 -12.32
N LEU A 235 -26.65 12.83 -12.09
CA LEU A 235 -25.68 13.52 -12.94
C LEU A 235 -25.28 12.72 -14.20
N GLY A 236 -25.95 11.58 -14.47
CA GLY A 236 -25.71 10.77 -15.65
C GLY A 236 -24.48 9.87 -15.59
N HIS A 237 -23.85 9.72 -14.41
CA HIS A 237 -22.66 8.88 -14.27
C HIS A 237 -23.01 7.41 -13.99
N ASN A 238 -22.26 6.50 -14.65
CA ASN A 238 -22.37 5.08 -14.37
C ASN A 238 -21.56 4.70 -13.13
N VAL A 239 -22.25 4.69 -11.98
CA VAL A 239 -21.66 4.41 -10.66
C VAL A 239 -20.94 3.05 -10.64
N GLU A 240 -21.55 2.01 -11.22
CA GLU A 240 -21.01 0.66 -11.18
C GLU A 240 -19.74 0.52 -12.03
N LYS A 241 -19.69 1.14 -13.20
CA LYS A 241 -18.44 1.16 -14.00
C LYS A 241 -17.32 1.89 -13.29
N SER A 242 -17.63 3.01 -12.64
CA SER A 242 -16.65 3.78 -11.86
C SER A 242 -16.13 2.98 -10.66
N ARG A 243 -17.03 2.30 -9.95
CA ARG A 243 -16.68 1.44 -8.81
C ARG A 243 -15.83 0.25 -9.24
N PHE A 244 -16.24 -0.45 -10.29
CA PHE A 244 -15.48 -1.57 -10.85
C PHE A 244 -14.06 -1.16 -11.25
N TYR A 245 -13.95 -0.06 -12.01
CA TYR A 245 -12.65 0.49 -12.42
C TYR A 245 -11.73 0.74 -11.23
N LEU A 246 -12.22 1.41 -10.20
CA LEU A 246 -11.43 1.75 -9.02
C LEU A 246 -11.03 0.53 -8.20
N ILE A 247 -11.90 -0.48 -8.08
CA ILE A 247 -11.59 -1.74 -7.41
C ILE A 247 -10.51 -2.49 -8.18
N VAL A 248 -10.61 -2.58 -9.51
CA VAL A 248 -9.59 -3.23 -10.35
C VAL A 248 -8.24 -2.53 -10.18
N VAL A 249 -8.20 -1.20 -10.30
CA VAL A 249 -6.94 -0.44 -10.14
C VAL A 249 -6.35 -0.58 -8.74
N SER A 250 -7.20 -0.51 -7.71
CA SER A 250 -6.76 -0.72 -6.33
C SER A 250 -6.19 -2.13 -6.11
N THR A 251 -6.85 -3.15 -6.68
CA THR A 251 -6.38 -4.53 -6.60
C THR A 251 -5.06 -4.74 -7.35
N LEU A 252 -4.90 -4.12 -8.53
CA LEU A 252 -3.63 -4.14 -9.26
C LEU A 252 -2.50 -3.55 -8.42
N LEU A 253 -2.69 -2.37 -7.84
CA LEU A 253 -1.69 -1.71 -6.99
C LEU A 253 -1.31 -2.57 -5.80
N ALA A 254 -2.29 -3.04 -5.03
CA ALA A 254 -2.03 -3.88 -3.85
C ALA A 254 -1.44 -5.24 -4.22
N GLY A 255 -1.89 -5.87 -5.31
CA GLY A 255 -1.36 -7.13 -5.82
C GLY A 255 0.10 -7.02 -6.25
N ILE A 256 0.49 -5.93 -6.95
CA ILE A 256 1.88 -5.64 -7.29
C ILE A 256 2.73 -5.51 -6.03
N ALA A 257 2.26 -4.78 -5.03
CA ALA A 257 2.98 -4.64 -3.77
C ALA A 257 3.19 -5.99 -3.07
N VAL A 258 2.10 -6.72 -2.84
CA VAL A 258 2.10 -8.01 -2.13
C VAL A 258 2.94 -9.07 -2.85
N SER A 259 3.01 -9.04 -4.19
CA SER A 259 3.77 -10.01 -4.99
C SER A 259 5.25 -10.07 -4.64
N VAL A 260 5.85 -8.97 -4.19
CA VAL A 260 7.28 -8.89 -3.85
C VAL A 260 7.56 -8.67 -2.36
N SER A 261 6.60 -8.13 -1.62
CA SER A 261 6.78 -7.80 -0.20
C SER A 261 6.08 -8.76 0.76
N GLY A 262 5.28 -9.71 0.26
CA GLY A 262 4.37 -10.46 1.13
C GLY A 262 3.30 -9.54 1.76
N LEU A 263 2.76 -9.94 2.90
CA LEU A 263 1.59 -9.30 3.50
C LEU A 263 1.98 -8.10 4.37
N ILE A 264 2.09 -6.91 3.79
CA ILE A 264 2.29 -5.67 4.55
C ILE A 264 0.93 -4.98 4.75
N GLY A 265 0.52 -4.85 6.00
CA GLY A 265 -0.70 -4.14 6.40
C GLY A 265 -0.45 -2.68 6.81
N PHE A 266 -1.53 -1.98 7.13
CA PHE A 266 -1.59 -0.64 7.70
C PHE A 266 -1.15 0.52 6.80
N VAL A 267 -0.26 0.35 5.83
CA VAL A 267 0.19 1.45 4.95
C VAL A 267 -1.00 2.04 4.19
N GLY A 268 -1.81 1.20 3.55
CA GLY A 268 -3.01 1.60 2.82
C GLY A 268 -4.12 2.19 3.71
N LEU A 269 -4.13 1.84 4.98
CA LEU A 269 -5.09 2.35 5.94
C LEU A 269 -4.65 3.70 6.53
N VAL A 270 -3.44 3.75 7.07
CA VAL A 270 -2.94 4.84 7.90
C VAL A 270 -2.57 6.07 7.07
N VAL A 271 -1.80 5.87 6.00
CA VAL A 271 -1.25 7.00 5.23
C VAL A 271 -2.32 7.88 4.59
N PRO A 272 -3.29 7.34 3.82
CA PRO A 272 -4.33 8.18 3.24
C PRO A 272 -5.21 8.83 4.31
N HIS A 273 -5.47 8.14 5.41
CA HIS A 273 -6.27 8.68 6.50
C HIS A 273 -5.58 9.87 7.17
N MET A 274 -4.29 9.75 7.52
CA MET A 274 -3.51 10.86 8.08
C MET A 274 -3.46 12.06 7.14
N LEU A 275 -3.16 11.81 5.87
CA LEU A 275 -3.09 12.88 4.88
C LEU A 275 -4.44 13.57 4.67
N ARG A 276 -5.54 12.82 4.73
CA ARG A 276 -6.88 13.40 4.67
C ARG A 276 -7.14 14.40 5.79
N LEU A 277 -6.67 14.13 7.00
CA LEU A 277 -6.76 15.08 8.13
C LEU A 277 -5.92 16.33 7.90
N LEU A 278 -4.85 16.25 7.11
CA LEU A 278 -3.92 17.34 6.87
C LEU A 278 -4.30 18.20 5.65
N VAL A 279 -4.72 17.57 4.53
CA VAL A 279 -4.93 18.23 3.23
C VAL A 279 -6.38 18.25 2.77
N GLY A 280 -7.29 17.59 3.52
CA GLY A 280 -8.73 17.48 3.21
C GLY A 280 -9.05 16.32 2.27
N ASN A 281 -10.32 16.27 1.81
CA ASN A 281 -10.88 15.15 1.03
C ASN A 281 -10.72 15.29 -0.48
N ASP A 282 -9.99 16.30 -0.98
CA ASP A 282 -9.81 16.46 -2.43
C ASP A 282 -8.76 15.47 -2.96
N TYR A 283 -9.21 14.47 -3.69
CA TYR A 283 -8.37 13.41 -4.25
C TYR A 283 -7.31 13.90 -5.25
N LYS A 284 -7.45 15.10 -5.81
CA LYS A 284 -6.41 15.73 -6.63
C LYS A 284 -5.10 15.91 -5.86
N TYR A 285 -5.19 16.15 -4.55
CA TYR A 285 -4.05 16.32 -3.65
C TYR A 285 -3.83 15.10 -2.78
N LEU A 286 -4.91 14.47 -2.31
CA LEU A 286 -4.85 13.33 -1.41
C LEU A 286 -4.12 12.13 -2.04
N LEU A 287 -4.43 11.77 -3.29
CA LEU A 287 -3.84 10.60 -3.94
C LEU A 287 -2.33 10.76 -4.18
N PRO A 288 -1.81 11.84 -4.81
CA PRO A 288 -0.37 11.99 -5.01
C PRO A 288 0.40 12.09 -3.70
N LEU A 289 -0.14 12.77 -2.70
CA LEU A 289 0.50 12.86 -1.38
C LEU A 289 0.48 11.52 -0.65
N SER A 290 -0.58 10.70 -0.83
CA SER A 290 -0.63 9.34 -0.30
C SER A 290 0.42 8.44 -0.96
N CYS A 291 0.64 8.56 -2.25
CA CYS A 291 1.72 7.86 -2.95
C CYS A 291 3.08 8.17 -2.32
N LEU A 292 3.42 9.45 -2.19
CA LEU A 292 4.68 9.87 -1.56
C LEU A 292 4.76 9.42 -0.09
N GLY A 293 3.71 9.68 0.69
CA GLY A 293 3.67 9.33 2.10
C GLY A 293 3.79 7.84 2.38
N GLY A 294 3.21 6.99 1.52
CA GLY A 294 3.33 5.54 1.60
C GLY A 294 4.75 5.06 1.34
N GLY A 295 5.38 5.60 0.29
CA GLY A 295 6.79 5.31 -0.02
C GLY A 295 7.72 5.71 1.12
N VAL A 296 7.55 6.93 1.64
CA VAL A 296 8.31 7.45 2.80
C VAL A 296 8.14 6.55 4.01
N LEU A 297 6.89 6.25 4.39
CA LEU A 297 6.60 5.43 5.56
C LEU A 297 7.28 4.07 5.48
N LEU A 298 7.17 3.38 4.33
CA LEU A 298 7.71 2.04 4.19
C LEU A 298 9.24 2.02 4.17
N VAL A 299 9.88 2.99 3.51
CA VAL A 299 11.34 3.10 3.48
C VAL A 299 11.90 3.35 4.88
N PHE A 300 11.33 4.27 5.65
CA PHE A 300 11.78 4.51 7.03
C PHE A 300 11.49 3.31 7.94
N ALA A 301 10.30 2.70 7.83
CA ALA A 301 9.95 1.53 8.62
C ALA A 301 10.89 0.34 8.36
N ASP A 302 11.23 0.07 7.08
CA ASP A 302 12.19 -0.98 6.73
C ASP A 302 13.59 -0.66 7.25
N ALA A 303 14.04 0.57 7.07
CA ALA A 303 15.36 1.00 7.56
C ALA A 303 15.48 0.86 9.08
N ILE A 304 14.42 1.18 9.84
CA ILE A 304 14.34 0.99 11.29
C ILE A 304 14.31 -0.51 11.63
N ALA A 305 13.46 -1.28 10.95
CA ALA A 305 13.29 -2.71 11.23
C ALA A 305 14.58 -3.52 11.08
N ARG A 306 15.47 -3.13 10.15
CA ARG A 306 16.74 -3.82 9.92
C ARG A 306 17.95 -3.25 10.69
N SER A 307 17.84 -2.07 11.32
CA SER A 307 18.96 -1.46 12.03
C SER A 307 18.80 -1.48 13.55
N TRP A 308 17.56 -1.48 14.07
CA TRP A 308 17.34 -1.40 15.52
C TRP A 308 17.27 -2.77 16.21
N PHE A 309 17.09 -3.85 15.45
CA PHE A 309 16.95 -5.20 15.97
C PHE A 309 18.12 -6.11 15.64
N ASP A 310 19.26 -5.52 15.21
CA ASP A 310 20.50 -6.26 14.90
C ASP A 310 20.88 -7.25 16.03
N PRO A 311 21.25 -8.50 15.75
CA PRO A 311 21.52 -9.08 14.42
C PRO A 311 20.30 -9.66 13.68
N ILE A 312 19.10 -9.52 14.20
CA ILE A 312 17.87 -10.06 13.60
C ILE A 312 17.21 -8.99 12.76
N GLU A 313 17.02 -9.23 11.47
CA GLU A 313 16.19 -8.36 10.62
C GLU A 313 14.71 -8.66 10.88
N LEU A 314 14.02 -7.71 11.53
CA LEU A 314 12.57 -7.82 11.75
C LEU A 314 11.82 -7.56 10.44
N PRO A 315 10.87 -8.42 10.00
CA PRO A 315 9.99 -8.10 8.88
C PRO A 315 9.24 -6.78 9.11
N VAL A 316 9.30 -5.87 8.13
CA VAL A 316 8.72 -4.51 8.27
C VAL A 316 7.22 -4.53 8.53
N GLY A 317 6.50 -5.56 8.06
CA GLY A 317 5.07 -5.72 8.30
C GLY A 317 4.74 -5.93 9.78
N ILE A 318 5.61 -6.58 10.56
CA ILE A 318 5.46 -6.70 12.01
C ILE A 318 5.57 -5.33 12.67
N LEU A 319 6.60 -4.55 12.32
CA LEU A 319 6.79 -3.20 12.87
C LEU A 319 5.60 -2.29 12.55
N LEU A 320 5.15 -2.30 11.29
CA LEU A 320 4.00 -1.50 10.86
C LEU A 320 2.70 -1.91 11.54
N SER A 321 2.48 -3.21 11.76
CA SER A 321 1.30 -3.70 12.47
C SER A 321 1.33 -3.32 13.95
N PHE A 322 2.50 -3.43 14.58
CA PHE A 322 2.67 -3.07 15.99
C PHE A 322 2.49 -1.57 16.25
N LEU A 323 2.93 -0.71 15.34
CA LEU A 323 2.75 0.73 15.43
C LEU A 323 1.39 1.19 14.91
N GLY A 324 0.93 0.58 13.81
CA GLY A 324 -0.30 0.97 13.12
C GLY A 324 -1.56 0.66 13.93
N GLY A 325 -1.62 -0.48 14.60
CA GLY A 325 -2.77 -0.89 15.40
C GLY A 325 -3.10 0.10 16.53
N PRO A 326 -2.19 0.36 17.48
CA PRO A 326 -2.41 1.32 18.56
C PRO A 326 -2.67 2.75 18.05
N PHE A 327 -1.93 3.17 17.02
CA PHE A 327 -2.14 4.48 16.40
C PHE A 327 -3.55 4.63 15.83
N PHE A 328 -4.06 3.58 15.18
CA PHE A 328 -5.39 3.58 14.62
C PHE A 328 -6.49 3.59 15.69
N LEU A 329 -6.32 2.81 16.76
CA LEU A 329 -7.22 2.85 17.92
C LEU A 329 -7.28 4.24 18.55
N TYR A 330 -6.14 4.91 18.68
CA TYR A 330 -6.07 6.30 19.14
C TYR A 330 -6.86 7.26 18.25
N LEU A 331 -6.74 7.12 16.91
CA LEU A 331 -7.46 7.96 15.96
C LEU A 331 -8.98 7.77 16.06
N ILE A 332 -9.46 6.52 16.17
CA ILE A 332 -10.89 6.22 16.36
C ILE A 332 -11.42 6.87 17.64
N HIS A 333 -10.69 6.72 18.75
CA HIS A 333 -11.09 7.29 20.03
C HIS A 333 -11.19 8.81 19.98
N ARG A 334 -10.23 9.47 19.34
CA ARG A 334 -10.23 10.94 19.20
C ARG A 334 -11.28 11.44 18.22
N GLY A 335 -11.56 10.71 17.15
CA GLY A 335 -12.57 11.05 16.14
C GLY A 335 -14.02 10.93 16.67
N GLY A 336 -14.28 10.02 17.61
CA GLY A 336 -15.58 9.87 18.28
C GLY A 336 -15.98 11.12 19.07
N LYS A 337 -15.03 11.74 19.77
CA LYS A 337 -15.30 12.97 20.57
C LYS A 337 -15.67 14.20 19.74
N GLN A 338 -15.37 14.25 18.45
CA GLN A 338 -15.72 15.37 17.57
C GLN A 338 -17.13 15.24 16.94
N ARG A 339 -17.76 14.06 16.99
CA ARG A 339 -19.12 13.84 16.47
C ARG A 339 -20.22 14.18 17.47
N ASP A 340 -19.93 14.19 18.77
CA ASP A 340 -20.92 14.51 19.83
C ASP A 340 -21.15 16.02 20.00
N PHE A 341 -20.47 16.88 19.23
CA PHE A 341 -20.62 18.35 19.29
C PHE A 341 -21.09 18.96 17.94
N ARG A 342 -21.77 18.18 17.07
CA ARG A 342 -22.42 18.74 15.85
C ARG A 342 -23.87 18.30 15.76
#